data_1e761a552934d53208f8679317cdd5e7
#
_entry.id   1e761a552934d53208f8679317cdd5e7
#
_cell.length_a   1.000
_cell.length_b   1.000
_cell.length_c   1.000
_cell.angle_alpha   90.00
_cell.angle_beta   90.00
_cell.angle_gamma   90.00
#
_symmetry.space_group_name_H-M   'P 1'
#
loop_
_entity.id
_entity.type
_entity.pdbx_description
1 polymer ?
#
loop_
_entity_poly.entity_id
_entity_poly.type
_entity_poly.pdbx_seq_one_letter_code
_entity_poly.pdbx_strand_id
1 'polypeptide(L)'
;MDTLYNLLEQSWQWSGREIGTTFAILLGTLVFKWLFKHLMTRAAKRLARVTRTHLDDMLVMAVEKPLEWVIVVLGLYLAIYTLRPPEMVMGVLRAGFWVPFSLLTAWMIFRCVNVFTSMLKEWAHKTDTTLDDHLVPLVERALQIMVWILAALMILQNLGYSVSGLLAGLGIGGLAVALAAQKTLADVFGSIMLLVDRPFVAGDWIVSPDREIEGVVESVGFRSTRIRTFEQTVVAIPNNRLAEFVIDNISSRPYRRVWITVGLTYDTPSDLMREAVSRIEKLLRTHPEVSQESTMLVRFNEIAENSLDIMVYYFTATTVWEDYLRIREDVNLKIMEIVESLGLSLAFPTRTVYLPQESEYRGPVE
;
A
#
# COMPACT_ATOMS: atom_id res chain seq x y z
N MET A 1 -30.75 44.36 42.51
CA MET A 1 -31.08 44.76 41.13
C MET A 1 -30.79 46.25 40.88
N ASP A 2 -31.06 47.11 41.84
CA ASP A 2 -30.85 48.58 41.73
C ASP A 2 -29.39 49.03 41.57
N THR A 3 -28.45 48.32 42.16
CA THR A 3 -27.01 48.57 42.01
C THR A 3 -26.49 48.23 40.60
N LEU A 4 -27.06 47.22 39.94
CA LEU A 4 -26.75 46.88 38.55
C LEU A 4 -27.36 47.90 37.60
N TYR A 5 -28.53 48.40 37.86
CA TYR A 5 -29.22 49.41 37.08
C TYR A 5 -28.47 50.74 37.09
N ASN A 6 -28.03 51.17 38.28
CA ASN A 6 -27.28 52.43 38.45
C ASN A 6 -25.85 52.35 37.84
N LEU A 7 -25.20 51.19 37.83
CA LEU A 7 -23.91 51.00 37.18
C LEU A 7 -24.01 51.01 35.64
N LEU A 8 -25.13 50.55 35.09
CA LEU A 8 -25.40 50.58 33.66
C LEU A 8 -25.78 52.00 33.16
N GLU A 9 -26.50 52.76 33.98
CA GLU A 9 -26.97 54.07 33.62
C GLU A 9 -25.85 55.12 33.68
N GLN A 10 -24.86 54.99 34.56
CA GLN A 10 -23.81 56.01 34.82
C GLN A 10 -22.60 55.87 33.90
N SER A 11 -22.42 54.75 33.18
CA SER A 11 -21.19 54.50 32.41
C SER A 11 -21.38 54.37 30.87
N TRP A 12 -22.63 54.36 30.37
CA TRP A 12 -22.89 54.10 28.96
C TRP A 12 -23.60 55.25 28.27
N GLN A 13 -22.90 56.40 28.21
CA GLN A 13 -23.36 57.58 27.41
C GLN A 13 -22.81 57.46 25.98
N TRP A 14 -23.69 57.15 25.06
CA TRP A 14 -23.32 57.06 23.63
C TRP A 14 -23.20 58.46 23.02
N SER A 15 -22.07 58.72 22.42
CA SER A 15 -21.90 59.91 21.57
C SER A 15 -22.60 59.64 20.22
N GLY A 16 -23.19 60.64 19.62
CA GLY A 16 -23.80 60.53 18.28
C GLY A 16 -22.86 59.97 17.21
N ARG A 17 -21.55 60.14 17.43
CA ARG A 17 -20.50 59.57 16.56
C ARG A 17 -20.39 58.02 16.71
N GLU A 18 -20.54 57.50 17.91
CA GLU A 18 -20.49 56.06 18.17
C GLU A 18 -21.71 55.35 17.59
N ILE A 19 -22.89 55.93 17.74
CA ILE A 19 -24.13 55.43 17.12
C ILE A 19 -24.01 55.45 15.59
N GLY A 20 -23.48 56.54 15.01
CA GLY A 20 -23.27 56.64 13.57
C GLY A 20 -22.29 55.62 13.02
N THR A 21 -21.17 55.36 13.73
CA THR A 21 -20.19 54.35 13.35
C THR A 21 -20.74 52.94 13.46
N THR A 22 -21.48 52.60 14.50
CA THR A 22 -22.16 51.32 14.69
C THR A 22 -23.14 51.04 13.54
N PHE A 23 -23.96 52.02 13.20
CA PHE A 23 -24.91 51.90 12.09
C PHE A 23 -24.19 51.73 10.74
N ALA A 24 -23.09 52.46 10.52
CA ALA A 24 -22.27 52.32 9.33
C ALA A 24 -21.64 50.92 9.21
N ILE A 25 -21.17 50.33 10.34
CA ILE A 25 -20.64 48.95 10.37
C ILE A 25 -21.73 47.93 10.07
N LEU A 26 -22.93 48.06 10.67
CA LEU A 26 -24.03 47.14 10.39
C LEU A 26 -24.45 47.21 8.91
N LEU A 27 -24.57 48.40 8.37
CA LEU A 27 -24.91 48.61 6.96
C LEU A 27 -23.79 48.06 6.04
N GLY A 28 -22.53 48.32 6.38
CA GLY A 28 -21.36 47.76 5.71
C GLY A 28 -21.34 46.24 5.73
N THR A 29 -21.70 45.62 6.85
CA THR A 29 -21.81 44.16 7.01
C THR A 29 -22.87 43.57 6.09
N LEU A 30 -24.04 44.23 5.98
CA LEU A 30 -25.11 43.79 5.08
C LEU A 30 -24.70 43.89 3.60
N VAL A 31 -24.06 45.01 3.24
CA VAL A 31 -23.51 45.23 1.89
C VAL A 31 -22.42 44.20 1.58
N PHE A 32 -21.50 43.99 2.52
CA PHE A 32 -20.42 43.00 2.35
C PHE A 32 -20.97 41.59 2.23
N LYS A 33 -21.95 41.20 3.05
CA LYS A 33 -22.65 39.90 2.93
C LYS A 33 -23.28 39.75 1.54
N TRP A 34 -23.97 40.78 1.05
CA TRP A 34 -24.58 40.77 -0.28
C TRP A 34 -23.53 40.63 -1.39
N LEU A 35 -22.44 41.37 -1.30
CA LEU A 35 -21.32 41.32 -2.26
C LEU A 35 -20.64 39.98 -2.24
N PHE A 36 -20.37 39.46 -1.02
CA PHE A 36 -19.77 38.14 -0.83
C PHE A 36 -20.61 37.03 -1.48
N LYS A 37 -21.93 37.02 -1.20
CA LYS A 37 -22.85 36.06 -1.84
C LYS A 37 -22.79 36.14 -3.36
N HIS A 38 -22.78 37.35 -3.90
CA HIS A 38 -22.75 37.60 -5.34
C HIS A 38 -21.42 37.12 -5.97
N LEU A 39 -20.31 37.33 -5.25
CA LEU A 39 -18.98 36.91 -5.67
C LEU A 39 -18.86 35.35 -5.64
N MET A 40 -19.34 34.72 -4.59
CA MET A 40 -19.35 33.25 -4.45
C MET A 40 -20.21 32.60 -5.55
N THR A 41 -21.39 33.11 -5.79
CA THR A 41 -22.27 32.62 -6.88
C THR A 41 -21.62 32.79 -8.26
N ARG A 42 -20.86 33.87 -8.49
CA ARG A 42 -20.10 34.05 -9.73
C ARG A 42 -18.90 33.13 -9.80
N ALA A 43 -18.18 32.93 -8.71
CA ALA A 43 -17.05 32.01 -8.62
C ALA A 43 -17.51 30.58 -8.90
N ALA A 44 -18.60 30.10 -8.28
CA ALA A 44 -19.20 28.81 -8.52
C ALA A 44 -19.53 28.62 -10.03
N LYS A 45 -20.22 29.62 -10.63
CA LYS A 45 -20.54 29.54 -12.07
C LYS A 45 -19.33 29.57 -13.00
N ARG A 46 -18.19 30.16 -12.58
CA ARG A 46 -16.94 30.13 -13.35
C ARG A 46 -16.22 28.79 -13.21
N LEU A 47 -16.14 28.27 -11.98
CA LEU A 47 -15.57 26.92 -11.73
C LEU A 47 -16.34 25.85 -12.47
N ALA A 48 -17.68 25.85 -12.40
CA ALA A 48 -18.54 24.90 -13.11
C ALA A 48 -18.37 24.91 -14.63
N ARG A 49 -17.82 26.00 -15.22
CA ARG A 49 -17.51 26.06 -16.65
C ARG A 49 -16.12 25.53 -17.01
N VAL A 50 -15.20 25.53 -16.06
CA VAL A 50 -13.80 25.12 -16.27
C VAL A 50 -13.59 23.67 -15.87
N THR A 51 -14.21 23.24 -14.79
CA THR A 51 -14.13 21.86 -14.27
C THR A 51 -15.41 21.11 -14.63
N ARG A 52 -15.27 19.95 -15.27
CA ARG A 52 -16.37 19.04 -15.64
C ARG A 52 -16.91 18.22 -14.45
N THR A 53 -16.50 18.54 -13.24
CA THR A 53 -16.84 17.79 -12.02
C THR A 53 -17.83 18.58 -11.16
N HIS A 54 -18.93 17.95 -10.74
CA HIS A 54 -19.92 18.49 -9.79
C HIS A 54 -19.34 18.81 -8.40
N LEU A 55 -18.08 18.48 -8.14
CA LEU A 55 -17.42 18.58 -6.84
C LEU A 55 -17.15 20.03 -6.41
N ASP A 56 -16.76 20.87 -7.36
CA ASP A 56 -16.46 22.27 -7.08
C ASP A 56 -17.71 23.05 -6.66
N ASP A 57 -18.85 22.74 -7.28
CA ASP A 57 -20.13 23.32 -6.91
C ASP A 57 -20.55 22.91 -5.49
N MET A 58 -20.33 21.64 -5.12
CA MET A 58 -20.64 21.14 -3.78
C MET A 58 -19.77 21.76 -2.70
N LEU A 59 -18.45 21.97 -2.97
CA LEU A 59 -17.54 22.65 -2.05
C LEU A 59 -17.91 24.12 -1.86
N VAL A 60 -18.18 24.83 -2.93
CA VAL A 60 -18.61 26.25 -2.84
C VAL A 60 -19.90 26.36 -2.06
N MET A 61 -20.91 25.52 -2.33
CA MET A 61 -22.18 25.50 -1.59
C MET A 61 -21.99 25.08 -0.12
N ALA A 62 -20.98 24.22 0.18
CA ALA A 62 -20.69 23.81 1.55
C ALA A 62 -20.18 24.98 2.40
N VAL A 63 -19.36 25.84 1.81
CA VAL A 63 -18.65 26.93 2.51
C VAL A 63 -19.44 28.24 2.48
N GLU A 64 -20.24 28.49 1.43
CA GLU A 64 -20.98 29.76 1.23
C GLU A 64 -21.86 30.12 2.42
N LYS A 65 -22.77 29.22 2.83
CA LYS A 65 -23.73 29.52 3.92
C LYS A 65 -23.06 29.74 5.28
N PRO A 66 -22.11 28.89 5.75
CA PRO A 66 -21.40 29.17 7.01
C PRO A 66 -20.65 30.48 6.98
N LEU A 67 -19.95 30.81 5.89
CA LEU A 67 -19.21 32.07 5.78
C LEU A 67 -20.14 33.31 5.76
N GLU A 68 -21.31 33.23 5.13
CA GLU A 68 -22.31 34.31 5.22
C GLU A 68 -22.67 34.61 6.67
N TRP A 69 -22.87 33.57 7.49
CA TRP A 69 -23.18 33.75 8.92
C TRP A 69 -21.98 34.22 9.74
N VAL A 70 -20.76 33.79 9.42
CA VAL A 70 -19.54 34.30 10.04
C VAL A 70 -19.42 35.81 9.82
N ILE A 71 -19.70 36.29 8.58
CA ILE A 71 -19.71 37.75 8.27
C ILE A 71 -20.71 38.48 9.15
N VAL A 72 -21.92 37.92 9.34
CA VAL A 72 -22.95 38.56 10.18
C VAL A 72 -22.53 38.62 11.65
N VAL A 73 -22.01 37.48 12.19
CA VAL A 73 -21.56 37.40 13.59
C VAL A 73 -20.40 38.36 13.84
N LEU A 74 -19.43 38.40 12.91
CA LEU A 74 -18.29 39.33 12.99
C LEU A 74 -18.71 40.77 12.90
N GLY A 75 -19.61 41.12 11.98
CA GLY A 75 -20.13 42.45 11.82
C GLY A 75 -20.92 42.95 13.06
N LEU A 76 -21.73 42.06 13.64
CA LEU A 76 -22.45 42.34 14.88
C LEU A 76 -21.50 42.55 16.06
N TYR A 77 -20.47 41.71 16.18
CA TYR A 77 -19.42 41.85 17.20
C TYR A 77 -18.70 43.21 17.07
N LEU A 78 -18.25 43.57 15.86
CA LEU A 78 -17.59 44.84 15.60
C LEU A 78 -18.51 46.03 15.87
N ALA A 79 -19.78 45.93 15.50
CA ALA A 79 -20.78 46.98 15.75
C ALA A 79 -20.98 47.23 17.25
N ILE A 80 -21.10 46.19 18.06
CA ILE A 80 -21.24 46.33 19.51
C ILE A 80 -19.91 46.76 20.14
N TYR A 81 -18.76 46.33 19.64
CA TYR A 81 -17.44 46.74 20.11
C TYR A 81 -17.21 48.25 19.99
N THR A 82 -17.74 48.88 18.94
CA THR A 82 -17.62 50.36 18.74
C THR A 82 -18.42 51.17 19.74
N LEU A 83 -19.43 50.59 20.38
CA LEU A 83 -20.20 51.21 21.45
C LEU A 83 -19.46 51.29 22.79
N ARG A 84 -18.23 50.74 22.88
CA ARG A 84 -17.38 50.70 24.08
C ARG A 84 -18.13 50.24 25.33
N PRO A 85 -18.72 49.03 25.31
CA PRO A 85 -19.47 48.55 26.45
C PRO A 85 -18.58 48.38 27.68
N PRO A 86 -19.16 48.48 28.89
CA PRO A 86 -18.43 48.21 30.15
C PRO A 86 -17.76 46.83 30.14
N GLU A 87 -16.67 46.67 30.91
CA GLU A 87 -15.89 45.40 30.92
C GLU A 87 -16.73 44.16 31.23
N MET A 88 -17.74 44.28 32.10
CA MET A 88 -18.67 43.22 32.40
C MET A 88 -19.47 42.76 31.17
N VAL A 89 -19.95 43.68 30.37
CA VAL A 89 -20.68 43.40 29.12
C VAL A 89 -19.72 42.91 28.07
N MET A 90 -18.47 43.39 28.04
CA MET A 90 -17.43 42.93 27.12
C MET A 90 -17.08 41.46 27.31
N GLY A 91 -17.08 40.94 28.56
CA GLY A 91 -16.90 39.52 28.87
C GLY A 91 -18.00 38.65 28.25
N VAL A 92 -19.26 39.06 28.44
CA VAL A 92 -20.43 38.37 27.83
C VAL A 92 -20.39 38.47 26.31
N LEU A 93 -19.97 39.60 25.77
CA LEU A 93 -19.87 39.84 24.33
C LEU A 93 -18.80 38.92 23.70
N ARG A 94 -17.64 38.73 24.34
CA ARG A 94 -16.61 37.81 23.90
C ARG A 94 -17.14 36.39 23.85
N ALA A 95 -17.77 35.91 24.91
CA ALA A 95 -18.40 34.57 24.94
C ALA A 95 -19.49 34.47 23.86
N GLY A 96 -20.36 35.51 23.76
CA GLY A 96 -21.43 35.61 22.76
C GLY A 96 -20.93 35.63 21.31
N PHE A 97 -19.66 36.02 21.06
CA PHE A 97 -19.03 35.95 19.77
C PHE A 97 -18.35 34.58 19.50
N TRP A 98 -17.51 34.15 20.45
CA TRP A 98 -16.70 32.96 20.23
C TRP A 98 -17.50 31.65 20.17
N VAL A 99 -18.63 31.54 20.92
CA VAL A 99 -19.48 30.35 20.87
C VAL A 99 -20.15 30.20 19.50
N PRO A 100 -20.89 31.19 18.95
CA PRO A 100 -21.43 31.12 17.60
C PRO A 100 -20.35 30.92 16.53
N PHE A 101 -19.20 31.61 16.67
CA PHE A 101 -18.09 31.45 15.74
C PHE A 101 -17.57 29.99 15.71
N SER A 102 -17.40 29.36 16.89
CA SER A 102 -16.99 27.94 16.99
C SER A 102 -18.02 27.00 16.37
N LEU A 103 -19.31 27.25 16.60
CA LEU A 103 -20.41 26.48 16.00
C LEU A 103 -20.45 26.63 14.48
N LEU A 104 -20.28 27.84 13.97
CA LEU A 104 -20.24 28.10 12.51
C LEU A 104 -19.03 27.44 11.86
N THR A 105 -17.86 27.48 12.53
CA THR A 105 -16.66 26.82 12.07
C THR A 105 -16.86 25.30 12.04
N ALA A 106 -17.42 24.72 13.10
CA ALA A 106 -17.75 23.29 13.15
C ALA A 106 -18.77 22.90 12.06
N TRP A 107 -19.80 23.73 11.85
CA TRP A 107 -20.78 23.51 10.79
C TRP A 107 -20.14 23.57 9.40
N MET A 108 -19.19 24.47 9.17
CA MET A 108 -18.44 24.55 7.91
C MET A 108 -17.63 23.27 7.69
N ILE A 109 -16.86 22.82 8.71
CA ILE A 109 -16.07 21.60 8.62
C ILE A 109 -16.97 20.39 8.40
N PHE A 110 -18.09 20.28 9.12
CA PHE A 110 -19.08 19.21 8.95
C PHE A 110 -19.61 19.15 7.50
N ARG A 111 -19.89 20.29 6.89
CA ARG A 111 -20.33 20.34 5.49
C ARG A 111 -19.20 19.93 4.53
N CYS A 112 -17.97 20.32 4.80
CA CYS A 112 -16.80 19.89 4.02
C CYS A 112 -16.59 18.37 4.14
N VAL A 113 -16.76 17.76 5.33
CA VAL A 113 -16.73 16.33 5.52
C VAL A 113 -17.79 15.63 4.66
N ASN A 114 -19.02 16.13 4.64
CA ASN A 114 -20.08 15.55 3.82
C ASN A 114 -19.79 15.62 2.32
N VAL A 115 -19.16 16.70 1.84
CA VAL A 115 -18.72 16.81 0.44
C VAL A 115 -17.60 15.81 0.17
N PHE A 116 -16.61 15.71 1.05
CA PHE A 116 -15.50 14.77 0.90
C PHE A 116 -15.99 13.32 0.87
N THR A 117 -16.92 12.96 1.75
CA THR A 117 -17.49 11.59 1.79
C THR A 117 -18.39 11.31 0.59
N SER A 118 -19.09 12.31 0.04
CA SER A 118 -19.82 12.13 -1.21
C SER A 118 -18.90 11.87 -2.41
N MET A 119 -17.72 12.49 -2.44
CA MET A 119 -16.67 12.18 -3.42
C MET A 119 -16.18 10.74 -3.29
N LEU A 120 -15.91 10.30 -2.06
CA LEU A 120 -15.50 8.92 -1.82
C LEU A 120 -16.57 7.92 -2.26
N LYS A 121 -17.86 8.21 -2.00
CA LYS A 121 -18.99 7.38 -2.48
C LYS A 121 -19.05 7.30 -4.01
N GLU A 122 -18.86 8.42 -4.69
CA GLU A 122 -18.87 8.45 -6.17
C GLU A 122 -17.67 7.68 -6.76
N TRP A 123 -16.52 7.71 -6.11
CA TRP A 123 -15.36 6.90 -6.48
C TRP A 123 -15.60 5.41 -6.20
N ALA A 124 -16.17 5.09 -5.06
CA ALA A 124 -16.52 3.73 -4.66
C ALA A 124 -17.47 3.06 -5.65
N HIS A 125 -18.49 3.78 -6.14
CA HIS A 125 -19.41 3.25 -7.15
C HIS A 125 -18.79 2.95 -8.52
N LYS A 126 -17.56 3.41 -8.79
CA LYS A 126 -16.81 3.06 -10.00
C LYS A 126 -15.99 1.79 -9.86
N THR A 127 -15.84 1.29 -8.65
CA THR A 127 -15.14 0.04 -8.31
C THR A 127 -16.18 -1.02 -7.96
N ASP A 128 -16.14 -2.19 -8.58
CA ASP A 128 -17.07 -3.33 -8.37
C ASP A 128 -16.89 -4.04 -7.00
N THR A 129 -16.45 -3.31 -5.95
CA THR A 129 -16.16 -3.90 -4.64
C THR A 129 -17.21 -3.50 -3.60
N THR A 130 -17.91 -4.49 -3.05
CA THR A 130 -18.91 -4.32 -1.97
C THR A 130 -18.33 -3.79 -0.65
N LEU A 131 -17.00 -3.73 -0.51
CA LEU A 131 -16.31 -3.21 0.68
C LEU A 131 -16.47 -1.69 0.83
N ASP A 132 -16.52 -0.98 -0.28
CA ASP A 132 -16.59 0.47 -0.31
C ASP A 132 -17.91 0.99 0.25
N ASP A 133 -19.01 0.25 0.05
CA ASP A 133 -20.34 0.59 0.54
C ASP A 133 -20.45 0.58 2.06
N HIS A 134 -19.60 -0.18 2.74
CA HIS A 134 -19.59 -0.26 4.22
C HIS A 134 -18.53 0.63 4.86
N LEU A 135 -17.37 0.83 4.22
CA LEU A 135 -16.26 1.60 4.78
C LEU A 135 -16.53 3.10 4.73
N VAL A 136 -17.05 3.62 3.62
CA VAL A 136 -17.28 5.06 3.45
C VAL A 136 -18.24 5.63 4.51
N PRO A 137 -19.40 5.01 4.82
CA PRO A 137 -20.27 5.47 5.89
C PRO A 137 -19.63 5.42 7.29
N LEU A 138 -18.75 4.45 7.54
CA LEU A 138 -18.02 4.35 8.81
C LEU A 138 -17.05 5.53 8.98
N VAL A 139 -16.25 5.82 7.95
CA VAL A 139 -15.32 6.96 7.91
C VAL A 139 -16.08 8.28 8.05
N GLU A 140 -17.20 8.44 7.35
CA GLU A 140 -18.07 9.60 7.45
C GLU A 140 -18.52 9.88 8.89
N ARG A 141 -19.06 8.86 9.55
CA ARG A 141 -19.52 8.97 10.96
C ARG A 141 -18.37 9.27 11.91
N ALA A 142 -17.22 8.62 11.73
CA ALA A 142 -16.04 8.87 12.57
C ALA A 142 -15.55 10.33 12.43
N LEU A 143 -15.47 10.85 11.21
CA LEU A 143 -15.10 12.24 10.97
C LEU A 143 -16.13 13.21 11.53
N GLN A 144 -17.43 12.95 11.38
CA GLN A 144 -18.49 13.76 11.96
C GLN A 144 -18.44 13.82 13.49
N ILE A 145 -18.24 12.66 14.14
CA ILE A 145 -18.09 12.58 15.60
C ILE A 145 -16.87 13.39 16.05
N MET A 146 -15.73 13.27 15.33
CA MET A 146 -14.52 14.04 15.63
C MET A 146 -14.75 15.55 15.53
N VAL A 147 -15.48 16.01 14.50
CA VAL A 147 -15.84 17.45 14.34
C VAL A 147 -16.66 17.92 15.52
N TRP A 148 -17.66 17.14 15.97
CA TRP A 148 -18.49 17.52 17.11
C TRP A 148 -17.71 17.54 18.43
N ILE A 149 -16.78 16.60 18.65
CA ILE A 149 -15.90 16.60 19.81
C ILE A 149 -15.03 17.85 19.83
N LEU A 150 -14.37 18.18 18.71
CA LEU A 150 -13.54 19.37 18.58
C LEU A 150 -14.35 20.67 18.78
N ALA A 151 -15.55 20.75 18.25
CA ALA A 151 -16.46 21.88 18.44
C ALA A 151 -16.83 22.05 19.93
N ALA A 152 -17.18 20.96 20.61
CA ALA A 152 -17.49 20.99 22.05
C ALA A 152 -16.28 21.48 22.88
N LEU A 153 -15.08 20.99 22.58
CA LEU A 153 -13.84 21.44 23.24
C LEU A 153 -13.58 22.93 23.02
N MET A 154 -13.73 23.41 21.79
CA MET A 154 -13.58 24.85 21.47
C MET A 154 -14.59 25.71 22.23
N ILE A 155 -15.83 25.26 22.31
CA ILE A 155 -16.88 26.00 23.06
C ILE A 155 -16.55 26.04 24.54
N LEU A 156 -16.19 24.89 25.16
CA LEU A 156 -15.82 24.82 26.57
C LEU A 156 -14.63 25.71 26.90
N GLN A 157 -13.60 25.72 26.03
CA GLN A 157 -12.43 26.58 26.18
C GLN A 157 -12.80 28.07 26.10
N ASN A 158 -13.67 28.45 25.15
CA ASN A 158 -14.13 29.83 25.00
C ASN A 158 -15.03 30.28 26.15
N LEU A 159 -15.68 29.34 26.84
CA LEU A 159 -16.45 29.62 28.07
C LEU A 159 -15.56 29.71 29.32
N GLY A 160 -14.23 29.50 29.19
CA GLY A 160 -13.27 29.60 30.28
C GLY A 160 -13.01 28.29 31.04
N TYR A 161 -13.54 27.15 30.58
CA TYR A 161 -13.26 25.86 31.18
C TYR A 161 -11.91 25.33 30.72
N SER A 162 -11.16 24.73 31.64
CA SER A 162 -9.90 24.04 31.26
C SER A 162 -10.19 22.74 30.53
N VAL A 163 -9.77 22.65 29.27
CA VAL A 163 -9.94 21.46 28.42
C VAL A 163 -8.71 20.55 28.41
N SER A 164 -7.65 20.90 29.17
CA SER A 164 -6.38 20.17 29.15
C SER A 164 -6.52 18.69 29.51
N GLY A 165 -7.35 18.36 30.51
CA GLY A 165 -7.63 16.98 30.90
C GLY A 165 -8.39 16.20 29.82
N LEU A 166 -9.34 16.86 29.16
CA LEU A 166 -10.10 16.27 28.03
C LEU A 166 -9.20 16.02 26.82
N LEU A 167 -8.31 16.97 26.50
CA LEU A 167 -7.32 16.81 25.42
C LEU A 167 -6.33 15.67 25.73
N ALA A 168 -5.85 15.58 26.98
CA ALA A 168 -4.99 14.48 27.40
C ALA A 168 -5.70 13.12 27.24
N GLY A 169 -6.95 13.02 27.71
CA GLY A 169 -7.76 11.80 27.55
C GLY A 169 -8.01 11.44 26.08
N LEU A 170 -8.32 12.42 25.23
CA LEU A 170 -8.45 12.24 23.79
C LEU A 170 -7.14 11.79 23.14
N GLY A 171 -6.00 12.33 23.60
CA GLY A 171 -4.68 11.93 23.13
C GLY A 171 -4.37 10.46 23.41
N ILE A 172 -4.62 10.02 24.66
CA ILE A 172 -4.43 8.61 25.07
C ILE A 172 -5.42 7.69 24.33
N GLY A 173 -6.70 8.07 24.25
CA GLY A 173 -7.70 7.34 23.48
C GLY A 173 -7.38 7.24 21.99
N GLY A 174 -6.90 8.33 21.40
CA GLY A 174 -6.44 8.37 20.02
C GLY A 174 -5.24 7.45 19.76
N LEU A 175 -4.28 7.42 20.70
CA LEU A 175 -3.14 6.50 20.63
C LEU A 175 -3.60 5.03 20.67
N ALA A 176 -4.54 4.71 21.54
CA ALA A 176 -5.09 3.35 21.64
C ALA A 176 -5.77 2.93 20.32
N VAL A 177 -6.57 3.83 19.72
CA VAL A 177 -7.20 3.57 18.41
C VAL A 177 -6.17 3.44 17.31
N ALA A 178 -5.12 4.29 17.29
CA ALA A 178 -4.04 4.23 16.31
C ALA A 178 -3.28 2.89 16.38
N LEU A 179 -2.95 2.42 17.59
CA LEU A 179 -2.30 1.13 17.79
C LEU A 179 -3.20 -0.05 17.36
N ALA A 180 -4.51 0.03 17.63
CA ALA A 180 -5.46 -0.98 17.18
C ALA A 180 -5.60 -1.02 15.65
N ALA A 181 -5.50 0.12 14.97
CA ALA A 181 -5.61 0.24 13.51
C ALA A 181 -4.29 0.02 12.77
N GLN A 182 -3.15 -0.03 13.47
CA GLN A 182 -1.80 -0.03 12.90
C GLN A 182 -1.61 -1.14 11.86
N LYS A 183 -2.03 -2.36 12.17
CA LYS A 183 -1.87 -3.50 11.27
C LYS A 183 -2.66 -3.33 9.97
N THR A 184 -3.90 -2.87 10.07
CA THR A 184 -4.74 -2.62 8.88
C THR A 184 -4.14 -1.54 8.00
N LEU A 185 -3.60 -0.48 8.61
CA LEU A 185 -2.95 0.61 7.90
C LEU A 185 -1.66 0.13 7.23
N ALA A 186 -0.86 -0.71 7.90
CA ALA A 186 0.33 -1.33 7.31
C ALA A 186 -0.01 -2.19 6.09
N ASP A 187 -1.10 -2.99 6.14
CA ASP A 187 -1.56 -3.78 5.00
C ASP A 187 -1.94 -2.90 3.80
N VAL A 188 -2.57 -1.74 4.04
CA VAL A 188 -2.91 -0.77 2.99
C VAL A 188 -1.66 -0.16 2.38
N PHE A 189 -0.69 0.24 3.19
CA PHE A 189 0.60 0.74 2.69
C PHE A 189 1.37 -0.32 1.92
N GLY A 190 1.36 -1.58 2.38
CA GLY A 190 1.93 -2.70 1.64
C GLY A 190 1.28 -2.86 0.26
N SER A 191 -0.04 -2.70 0.16
CA SER A 191 -0.74 -2.72 -1.13
C SER A 191 -0.29 -1.59 -2.06
N ILE A 192 -0.13 -0.38 -1.53
CA ILE A 192 0.35 0.76 -2.30
C ILE A 192 1.78 0.52 -2.81
N MET A 193 2.67 -0.02 -1.96
CA MET A 193 4.03 -0.37 -2.36
C MET A 193 4.04 -1.41 -3.48
N LEU A 194 3.28 -2.49 -3.36
CA LEU A 194 3.16 -3.51 -4.41
C LEU A 194 2.60 -2.97 -5.72
N LEU A 195 1.67 -2.00 -5.67
CA LEU A 195 1.11 -1.36 -6.86
C LEU A 195 2.06 -0.38 -7.53
N VAL A 196 2.91 0.31 -6.75
CA VAL A 196 3.89 1.29 -7.24
C VAL A 196 5.12 0.58 -7.81
N ASP A 197 5.74 -0.32 -7.02
CA ASP A 197 7.00 -0.98 -7.36
C ASP A 197 6.79 -2.15 -8.33
N ARG A 198 5.59 -2.77 -8.31
CA ARG A 198 5.19 -3.88 -9.18
C ARG A 198 6.23 -4.99 -9.26
N PRO A 199 6.71 -5.56 -8.14
CA PRO A 199 7.65 -6.66 -8.17
C PRO A 199 7.09 -7.89 -8.88
N PHE A 200 5.77 -8.01 -8.92
CA PHE A 200 5.00 -9.01 -9.66
C PHE A 200 3.62 -8.45 -10.07
N VAL A 201 2.97 -9.09 -11.00
CA VAL A 201 1.59 -8.80 -11.44
C VAL A 201 0.72 -10.05 -11.38
N ALA A 202 -0.60 -9.88 -11.52
CA ALA A 202 -1.50 -11.03 -11.63
C ALA A 202 -1.12 -11.88 -12.84
N GLY A 203 -1.00 -13.19 -12.65
CA GLY A 203 -0.50 -14.15 -13.62
C GLY A 203 0.96 -14.56 -13.41
N ASP A 204 1.73 -13.84 -12.61
CA ASP A 204 3.12 -14.19 -12.35
C ASP A 204 3.26 -15.36 -11.39
N TRP A 205 4.20 -16.24 -11.67
CA TRP A 205 4.68 -17.24 -10.74
C TRP A 205 5.76 -16.63 -9.85
N ILE A 206 5.48 -16.60 -8.55
CA ILE A 206 6.39 -16.08 -7.53
C ILE A 206 6.76 -17.16 -6.51
N VAL A 207 7.96 -17.03 -5.95
CA VAL A 207 8.51 -17.93 -4.93
C VAL A 207 9.21 -17.11 -3.86
N SER A 208 8.98 -17.43 -2.57
CA SER A 208 9.83 -16.94 -1.49
C SER A 208 11.07 -17.83 -1.31
N PRO A 209 12.21 -17.33 -0.80
CA PRO A 209 13.45 -18.12 -0.65
C PRO A 209 13.29 -19.36 0.22
N ASP A 210 12.45 -19.29 1.25
CA ASP A 210 12.09 -20.38 2.17
C ASP A 210 11.02 -21.33 1.59
N ARG A 211 10.47 -21.01 0.41
CA ARG A 211 9.36 -21.70 -0.26
C ARG A 211 8.07 -21.80 0.57
N GLU A 212 7.91 -20.98 1.60
CA GLU A 212 6.62 -20.86 2.30
C GLU A 212 5.54 -20.31 1.36
N ILE A 213 5.97 -19.54 0.34
CA ILE A 213 5.10 -18.98 -0.70
C ILE A 213 5.62 -19.48 -2.04
N GLU A 214 4.81 -20.26 -2.74
CA GLU A 214 5.08 -20.68 -4.11
C GLU A 214 3.75 -20.84 -4.86
N GLY A 215 3.61 -20.15 -5.99
CA GLY A 215 2.42 -20.24 -6.82
C GLY A 215 2.24 -19.07 -7.78
N VAL A 216 1.09 -19.07 -8.44
CA VAL A 216 0.71 -18.04 -9.42
C VAL A 216 -0.18 -17.00 -8.76
N VAL A 217 0.15 -15.73 -8.89
CA VAL A 217 -0.63 -14.61 -8.37
C VAL A 217 -1.97 -14.54 -9.12
N GLU A 218 -3.09 -14.75 -8.43
CA GLU A 218 -4.43 -14.60 -9.02
C GLU A 218 -4.89 -13.14 -9.04
N SER A 219 -4.72 -12.46 -7.91
CA SER A 219 -5.12 -11.07 -7.77
C SER A 219 -4.40 -10.38 -6.62
N VAL A 220 -4.07 -9.12 -6.81
CA VAL A 220 -3.59 -8.22 -5.74
C VAL A 220 -4.79 -7.40 -5.29
N GLY A 221 -5.30 -7.70 -4.09
CA GLY A 221 -6.42 -6.99 -3.49
C GLY A 221 -5.96 -5.82 -2.62
N PHE A 222 -6.92 -5.10 -2.03
CA PHE A 222 -6.67 -3.94 -1.18
C PHE A 222 -5.84 -4.24 0.08
N ARG A 223 -6.01 -5.42 0.70
CA ARG A 223 -5.32 -5.82 1.94
C ARG A 223 -4.50 -7.08 1.80
N SER A 224 -4.82 -7.95 0.86
CA SER A 224 -4.18 -9.24 0.68
C SER A 224 -4.09 -9.62 -0.79
N THR A 225 -3.02 -10.31 -1.15
CA THR A 225 -2.81 -10.92 -2.45
C THR A 225 -3.22 -12.39 -2.39
N ARG A 226 -3.91 -12.86 -3.42
CA ARG A 226 -4.31 -14.26 -3.58
C ARG A 226 -3.33 -14.95 -4.52
N ILE A 227 -2.81 -16.09 -4.06
CA ILE A 227 -1.85 -16.90 -4.80
C ILE A 227 -2.42 -18.30 -4.93
N ARG A 228 -2.51 -18.80 -6.16
CA ARG A 228 -2.87 -20.19 -6.44
C ARG A 228 -1.61 -21.04 -6.40
N THR A 229 -1.58 -21.98 -5.48
CA THR A 229 -0.48 -22.95 -5.36
C THR A 229 -0.54 -23.99 -6.50
N PHE A 230 0.52 -24.74 -6.68
CA PHE A 230 0.52 -25.85 -7.65
C PHE A 230 -0.41 -27.00 -7.25
N GLU A 231 -0.79 -27.10 -5.98
CA GLU A 231 -1.83 -28.01 -5.49
C GLU A 231 -3.26 -27.51 -5.79
N GLN A 232 -3.39 -26.39 -6.54
CA GLN A 232 -4.66 -25.76 -6.89
C GLN A 232 -5.42 -25.15 -5.70
N THR A 233 -4.80 -25.01 -4.55
CA THR A 233 -5.35 -24.27 -3.41
C THR A 233 -5.09 -22.77 -3.55
N VAL A 234 -5.89 -21.93 -2.88
CA VAL A 234 -5.68 -20.49 -2.86
C VAL A 234 -5.20 -20.06 -1.48
N VAL A 235 -4.04 -19.44 -1.44
CA VAL A 235 -3.47 -18.84 -0.24
C VAL A 235 -3.65 -17.33 -0.31
N ALA A 236 -4.23 -16.73 0.73
CA ALA A 236 -4.37 -15.29 0.86
C ALA A 236 -3.31 -14.74 1.82
N ILE A 237 -2.42 -13.90 1.34
CA ILE A 237 -1.30 -13.35 2.10
C ILE A 237 -1.51 -11.84 2.29
N PRO A 238 -1.41 -11.31 3.53
CA PRO A 238 -1.45 -9.88 3.78
C PRO A 238 -0.36 -9.13 3.01
N ASN A 239 -0.73 -8.00 2.39
CA ASN A 239 0.16 -7.30 1.48
C ASN A 239 1.39 -6.67 2.18
N ASN A 240 1.28 -6.31 3.46
CA ASN A 240 2.43 -5.87 4.24
C ASN A 240 3.51 -6.95 4.35
N ARG A 241 3.11 -8.23 4.51
CA ARG A 241 4.07 -9.35 4.54
C ARG A 241 4.75 -9.56 3.20
N LEU A 242 3.99 -9.50 2.10
CA LEU A 242 4.57 -9.62 0.76
C LEU A 242 5.50 -8.45 0.39
N ALA A 243 5.20 -7.24 0.87
CA ALA A 243 6.05 -6.09 0.66
C ALA A 243 7.39 -6.16 1.44
N GLU A 244 7.43 -6.92 2.54
CA GLU A 244 8.63 -7.14 3.36
C GLU A 244 9.43 -8.37 2.92
N PHE A 245 8.81 -9.31 2.18
CA PHE A 245 9.46 -10.54 1.76
C PHE A 245 10.40 -10.33 0.57
N VAL A 246 11.46 -11.11 0.56
CA VAL A 246 12.24 -11.32 -0.66
C VAL A 246 11.40 -12.21 -1.58
N ILE A 247 11.03 -11.71 -2.74
CA ILE A 247 10.22 -12.44 -3.72
C ILE A 247 11.05 -12.66 -4.98
N ASP A 248 11.17 -13.91 -5.39
CA ASP A 248 11.71 -14.28 -6.69
C ASP A 248 10.56 -14.40 -7.70
N ASN A 249 10.55 -13.52 -8.69
CA ASN A 249 9.58 -13.55 -9.78
C ASN A 249 10.08 -14.48 -10.89
N ILE A 250 9.61 -15.70 -10.83
CA ILE A 250 9.99 -16.76 -11.80
C ILE A 250 9.51 -16.45 -13.22
N SER A 251 8.39 -15.73 -13.36
CA SER A 251 7.85 -15.36 -14.67
C SER A 251 8.68 -14.29 -15.38
N SER A 252 9.43 -13.48 -14.65
CA SER A 252 10.25 -12.40 -15.24
C SER A 252 11.56 -12.90 -15.89
N ARG A 253 11.92 -14.19 -15.70
CA ARG A 253 13.13 -14.73 -16.30
C ARG A 253 13.02 -14.83 -17.81
N PRO A 254 14.06 -14.42 -18.58
CA PRO A 254 14.06 -14.53 -20.03
C PRO A 254 14.35 -15.94 -20.53
N TYR A 255 15.07 -16.74 -19.74
CA TYR A 255 15.53 -18.09 -20.08
C TYR A 255 15.38 -19.02 -18.90
N ARG A 256 15.34 -20.36 -19.17
CA ARG A 256 15.27 -21.36 -18.10
C ARG A 256 16.58 -22.12 -18.02
N ARG A 257 17.21 -22.11 -16.85
CA ARG A 257 18.49 -22.75 -16.61
C ARG A 257 18.35 -24.27 -16.54
N VAL A 258 19.27 -24.97 -17.22
CA VAL A 258 19.53 -26.40 -17.03
C VAL A 258 20.93 -26.55 -16.46
N TRP A 259 21.03 -27.28 -15.37
CA TRP A 259 22.30 -27.65 -14.76
C TRP A 259 22.22 -29.14 -14.42
N ILE A 260 23.00 -29.97 -15.13
CA ILE A 260 23.08 -31.39 -14.94
C ILE A 260 24.54 -31.83 -14.83
N THR A 261 24.76 -32.95 -14.17
CA THR A 261 26.05 -33.61 -14.07
C THR A 261 25.94 -34.93 -14.82
N VAL A 262 26.84 -35.16 -15.75
CA VAL A 262 26.99 -36.45 -16.47
C VAL A 262 28.21 -37.15 -15.92
N GLY A 263 27.98 -38.19 -15.13
CA GLY A 263 29.04 -39.03 -14.55
C GLY A 263 29.46 -40.13 -15.50
N LEU A 264 30.75 -40.21 -15.84
CA LEU A 264 31.37 -41.29 -16.57
C LEU A 264 32.14 -42.21 -15.64
N THR A 265 32.35 -43.46 -16.06
CA THR A 265 33.14 -44.42 -15.28
C THR A 265 34.62 -44.05 -15.19
N TYR A 266 35.33 -44.50 -14.14
CA TYR A 266 36.77 -44.25 -13.94
C TYR A 266 37.66 -44.85 -15.04
N ASP A 267 37.17 -45.80 -15.79
CA ASP A 267 37.89 -46.42 -16.91
C ASP A 267 37.96 -45.48 -18.13
N THR A 268 37.31 -44.34 -18.08
CA THR A 268 37.27 -43.37 -19.18
C THR A 268 38.65 -42.74 -19.41
N PRO A 269 39.29 -42.98 -20.59
CA PRO A 269 40.55 -42.36 -20.94
C PRO A 269 40.43 -40.85 -21.08
N SER A 270 41.48 -40.11 -20.76
CA SER A 270 41.47 -38.66 -20.77
C SER A 270 41.24 -38.01 -22.15
N ASP A 271 41.63 -38.69 -23.22
CA ASP A 271 41.38 -38.27 -24.61
C ASP A 271 39.88 -38.41 -24.96
N LEU A 272 39.24 -39.53 -24.59
CA LEU A 272 37.81 -39.73 -24.78
C LEU A 272 36.98 -38.80 -23.89
N MET A 273 37.44 -38.47 -22.69
CA MET A 273 36.83 -37.42 -21.85
C MET A 273 36.83 -36.07 -22.55
N ARG A 274 37.96 -35.65 -23.16
CA ARG A 274 38.01 -34.40 -23.93
C ARG A 274 37.09 -34.44 -25.14
N GLU A 275 37.03 -35.57 -25.83
CA GLU A 275 36.13 -35.73 -26.98
C GLU A 275 34.67 -35.68 -26.55
N ALA A 276 34.28 -36.30 -25.45
CA ALA A 276 32.93 -36.27 -24.91
C ALA A 276 32.52 -34.82 -24.59
N VAL A 277 33.36 -34.08 -23.84
CA VAL A 277 33.13 -32.66 -23.52
C VAL A 277 32.94 -31.84 -24.79
N SER A 278 33.82 -32.03 -25.80
CA SER A 278 33.77 -31.29 -27.08
C SER A 278 32.49 -31.56 -27.86
N ARG A 279 32.08 -32.86 -27.95
CA ARG A 279 30.86 -33.25 -28.66
C ARG A 279 29.59 -32.73 -27.96
N ILE A 280 29.54 -32.79 -26.63
CA ILE A 280 28.42 -32.25 -25.85
C ILE A 280 28.35 -30.73 -26.00
N GLU A 281 29.49 -30.02 -25.95
CA GLU A 281 29.52 -28.57 -26.19
C GLU A 281 29.03 -28.23 -27.62
N LYS A 282 29.48 -28.99 -28.63
CA LYS A 282 29.01 -28.81 -30.01
C LYS A 282 27.51 -29.09 -30.16
N LEU A 283 26.99 -30.12 -29.52
CA LEU A 283 25.56 -30.44 -29.48
C LEU A 283 24.77 -29.23 -28.99
N LEU A 284 25.14 -28.65 -27.86
CA LEU A 284 24.43 -27.49 -27.30
C LEU A 284 24.52 -26.24 -28.17
N ARG A 285 25.70 -26.01 -28.81
CA ARG A 285 25.89 -24.87 -29.73
C ARG A 285 25.06 -24.97 -31.02
N THR A 286 24.75 -26.19 -31.46
CA THR A 286 23.97 -26.42 -32.68
C THR A 286 22.50 -26.69 -32.41
N HIS A 287 22.09 -26.79 -31.15
CA HIS A 287 20.72 -27.09 -30.79
C HIS A 287 19.83 -25.83 -30.94
N PRO A 288 18.76 -25.89 -31.76
CA PRO A 288 17.96 -24.69 -32.11
C PRO A 288 17.21 -24.10 -30.92
N GLU A 289 16.87 -24.89 -29.91
CA GLU A 289 16.06 -24.48 -28.75
C GLU A 289 16.90 -24.21 -27.49
N VAL A 290 18.24 -24.24 -27.61
CA VAL A 290 19.19 -23.82 -26.58
C VAL A 290 19.60 -22.37 -26.85
N SER A 291 19.52 -21.51 -25.81
CA SER A 291 19.91 -20.12 -25.94
C SER A 291 21.40 -19.97 -26.23
N GLN A 292 21.71 -19.33 -27.36
CA GLN A 292 23.10 -19.03 -27.76
C GLN A 292 23.61 -17.72 -27.18
N GLU A 293 22.71 -16.90 -26.63
CA GLU A 293 23.05 -15.60 -26.01
C GLU A 293 23.46 -15.73 -24.55
N SER A 294 23.02 -16.81 -23.91
CA SER A 294 23.28 -17.06 -22.48
C SER A 294 24.54 -17.89 -22.28
N THR A 295 25.07 -17.83 -21.03
CA THR A 295 26.24 -18.63 -20.64
C THR A 295 25.99 -20.13 -20.88
N MET A 296 26.90 -20.76 -21.63
CA MET A 296 26.91 -22.20 -21.90
C MET A 296 28.26 -22.76 -21.52
N LEU A 297 28.27 -23.78 -20.67
CA LEU A 297 29.49 -24.41 -20.17
C LEU A 297 29.34 -25.93 -20.18
N VAL A 298 30.33 -26.61 -20.79
CA VAL A 298 30.51 -28.04 -20.65
C VAL A 298 31.95 -28.27 -20.22
N ARG A 299 32.14 -28.83 -19.04
CA ARG A 299 33.51 -28.99 -18.47
C ARG A 299 33.57 -30.26 -17.66
N PHE A 300 34.69 -30.99 -17.79
CA PHE A 300 35.08 -31.99 -16.78
C PHE A 300 35.37 -31.23 -15.49
N ASN A 301 34.52 -31.38 -14.52
CA ASN A 301 34.46 -30.51 -13.34
C ASN A 301 35.05 -31.15 -12.09
N GLU A 302 34.80 -32.45 -11.93
CA GLU A 302 35.13 -33.12 -10.67
C GLU A 302 35.45 -34.60 -10.88
N ILE A 303 36.38 -35.11 -10.07
CA ILE A 303 36.62 -36.52 -9.86
C ILE A 303 35.86 -36.89 -8.59
N ALA A 304 34.57 -37.28 -8.77
CA ALA A 304 33.66 -37.53 -7.67
C ALA A 304 33.88 -38.93 -7.07
N GLU A 305 33.19 -39.29 -6.01
CA GLU A 305 33.36 -40.55 -5.27
C GLU A 305 33.21 -41.81 -6.16
N ASN A 306 32.30 -41.81 -7.14
CA ASN A 306 31.97 -42.94 -7.98
C ASN A 306 32.00 -42.64 -9.49
N SER A 307 32.40 -41.44 -9.90
CA SER A 307 32.31 -40.97 -11.28
C SER A 307 33.33 -39.91 -11.63
N LEU A 308 33.58 -39.76 -12.92
CA LEU A 308 34.24 -38.60 -13.53
C LEU A 308 33.15 -37.67 -14.07
N ASP A 309 32.97 -36.52 -13.43
CA ASP A 309 31.80 -35.69 -13.62
C ASP A 309 32.03 -34.59 -14.67
N ILE A 310 31.20 -34.60 -15.71
CA ILE A 310 31.05 -33.52 -16.69
C ILE A 310 29.91 -32.64 -16.27
N MET A 311 30.19 -31.38 -15.92
CA MET A 311 29.18 -30.36 -15.72
C MET A 311 28.66 -29.88 -17.06
N VAL A 312 27.34 -29.88 -17.24
CA VAL A 312 26.62 -29.37 -18.40
C VAL A 312 25.67 -28.28 -17.94
N TYR A 313 25.97 -27.07 -18.35
CA TYR A 313 25.24 -25.87 -17.94
C TYR A 313 24.81 -25.08 -19.17
N TYR A 314 23.52 -24.86 -19.32
CA TYR A 314 22.95 -24.12 -20.43
C TYR A 314 21.59 -23.53 -20.09
N PHE A 315 21.03 -22.73 -20.98
CA PHE A 315 19.69 -22.16 -20.88
C PHE A 315 18.85 -22.57 -22.08
N THR A 316 17.56 -22.86 -21.84
CA THR A 316 16.58 -23.07 -22.91
C THR A 316 16.07 -21.72 -23.42
N ALA A 317 15.76 -21.64 -24.72
CA ALA A 317 15.21 -20.41 -25.34
C ALA A 317 13.75 -20.13 -24.95
N THR A 318 13.09 -21.07 -24.29
CA THR A 318 11.70 -20.96 -23.79
C THR A 318 11.66 -21.00 -22.26
N THR A 319 10.67 -20.31 -21.69
CA THR A 319 10.35 -20.38 -20.26
C THR A 319 9.15 -21.29 -19.96
N VAL A 320 8.43 -21.77 -21.00
CA VAL A 320 7.28 -22.67 -20.86
C VAL A 320 7.74 -23.99 -20.29
N TRP A 321 7.00 -24.49 -19.26
CA TRP A 321 7.42 -25.69 -18.51
C TRP A 321 7.47 -26.95 -19.36
N GLU A 322 6.47 -27.17 -20.17
CA GLU A 322 6.36 -28.35 -21.04
C GLU A 322 7.49 -28.38 -22.08
N ASP A 323 7.72 -27.26 -22.78
CA ASP A 323 8.81 -27.12 -23.75
C ASP A 323 10.19 -27.30 -23.10
N TYR A 324 10.38 -26.71 -21.92
CA TYR A 324 11.62 -26.89 -21.15
C TYR A 324 11.90 -28.36 -20.86
N LEU A 325 10.90 -29.14 -20.44
CA LEU A 325 11.08 -30.56 -20.16
C LEU A 325 11.38 -31.34 -21.44
N ARG A 326 10.69 -31.05 -22.53
CA ARG A 326 10.93 -31.64 -23.86
C ARG A 326 12.35 -31.36 -24.35
N ILE A 327 12.82 -30.11 -24.28
CA ILE A 327 14.18 -29.75 -24.66
C ILE A 327 15.21 -30.45 -23.79
N ARG A 328 14.99 -30.49 -22.49
CA ARG A 328 15.88 -31.20 -21.56
C ARG A 328 15.96 -32.68 -21.85
N GLU A 329 14.85 -33.31 -22.17
CA GLU A 329 14.79 -34.75 -22.56
C GLU A 329 15.58 -34.98 -23.84
N ASP A 330 15.35 -34.19 -24.89
CA ASP A 330 16.06 -34.31 -26.16
C ASP A 330 17.57 -34.12 -26.02
N VAL A 331 18.00 -33.12 -25.25
CA VAL A 331 19.43 -32.91 -24.96
C VAL A 331 20.01 -34.11 -24.18
N ASN A 332 19.31 -34.62 -23.17
CA ASN A 332 19.76 -35.75 -22.35
C ASN A 332 19.93 -37.04 -23.22
N LEU A 333 18.96 -37.33 -24.09
CA LEU A 333 19.04 -38.47 -25.00
C LEU A 333 20.23 -38.34 -25.96
N LYS A 334 20.44 -37.18 -26.54
CA LYS A 334 21.61 -36.92 -27.40
C LYS A 334 22.94 -37.02 -26.66
N ILE A 335 22.99 -36.62 -25.38
CA ILE A 335 24.18 -36.83 -24.55
C ILE A 335 24.43 -38.33 -24.35
N MET A 336 23.38 -39.12 -24.09
CA MET A 336 23.52 -40.59 -23.99
C MET A 336 24.05 -41.19 -25.29
N GLU A 337 23.52 -40.80 -26.44
CA GLU A 337 24.01 -41.25 -27.78
C GLU A 337 25.49 -40.89 -27.99
N ILE A 338 25.93 -39.70 -27.55
CA ILE A 338 27.35 -39.29 -27.63
C ILE A 338 28.22 -40.21 -26.78
N VAL A 339 27.80 -40.48 -25.53
CA VAL A 339 28.55 -41.37 -24.61
C VAL A 339 28.64 -42.78 -25.17
N GLU A 340 27.55 -43.33 -25.67
CA GLU A 340 27.50 -44.67 -26.30
C GLU A 340 28.36 -44.73 -27.56
N SER A 341 28.30 -43.71 -28.43
CA SER A 341 29.08 -43.66 -29.68
C SER A 341 30.60 -43.61 -29.45
N LEU A 342 31.02 -43.13 -28.28
CA LEU A 342 32.42 -43.11 -27.86
C LEU A 342 32.85 -44.39 -27.14
N GLY A 343 31.94 -45.36 -26.97
CA GLY A 343 32.21 -46.58 -26.22
C GLY A 343 32.39 -46.34 -24.72
N LEU A 344 31.89 -45.20 -24.21
CA LEU A 344 31.94 -44.85 -22.82
C LEU A 344 30.72 -45.37 -22.07
N SER A 345 30.84 -45.47 -20.74
CA SER A 345 29.75 -45.92 -19.87
C SER A 345 29.40 -44.83 -18.85
N LEU A 346 28.09 -44.66 -18.63
CA LEU A 346 27.62 -43.83 -17.52
C LEU A 346 27.94 -44.51 -16.20
N ALA A 347 28.41 -43.73 -15.25
CA ALA A 347 28.72 -44.21 -13.92
C ALA A 347 27.45 -44.49 -13.11
N PHE A 348 27.46 -45.56 -12.33
CA PHE A 348 26.47 -45.85 -11.32
C PHE A 348 27.18 -46.11 -9.97
N PRO A 349 26.48 -45.93 -8.84
CA PRO A 349 27.09 -46.13 -7.52
C PRO A 349 27.68 -47.54 -7.43
N THR A 350 29.01 -47.66 -7.29
CA THR A 350 29.73 -48.91 -7.18
C THR A 350 30.39 -49.02 -5.81
N ARG A 351 30.42 -50.25 -5.28
CA ARG A 351 31.15 -50.55 -4.04
C ARG A 351 31.99 -51.79 -4.28
N THR A 352 33.26 -51.69 -3.93
CA THR A 352 34.13 -52.88 -3.89
C THR A 352 33.97 -53.53 -2.52
N VAL A 353 33.50 -54.78 -2.52
CA VAL A 353 33.37 -55.60 -1.31
C VAL A 353 34.53 -56.60 -1.27
N TYR A 354 35.41 -56.44 -0.32
CA TYR A 354 36.45 -57.43 -0.04
C TYR A 354 35.84 -58.52 0.85
N LEU A 355 35.61 -59.68 0.28
CA LEU A 355 35.23 -60.87 1.07
C LEU A 355 36.52 -61.52 1.58
N PRO A 356 36.74 -61.67 2.89
CA PRO A 356 37.85 -62.49 3.38
C PRO A 356 37.68 -63.87 2.85
N GLN A 357 38.73 -64.46 2.17
CA GLN A 357 38.74 -65.89 1.87
C GLN A 357 38.64 -66.63 3.19
N GLU A 358 37.67 -67.55 3.31
CA GLU A 358 37.62 -68.49 4.42
C GLU A 358 38.97 -69.14 4.51
N SER A 359 39.77 -68.88 5.56
CA SER A 359 40.91 -69.67 5.92
C SER A 359 40.36 -71.05 6.20
N GLU A 360 40.80 -72.07 5.44
CA GLU A 360 40.54 -73.45 5.77
C GLU A 360 40.76 -73.64 7.28
N TYR A 361 39.64 -73.71 8.01
CA TYR A 361 39.70 -74.16 9.39
C TYR A 361 40.10 -75.57 9.42
N ARG A 362 41.44 -75.88 9.45
CA ARG A 362 41.98 -77.19 9.85
C ARG A 362 41.68 -77.40 11.32
N GLY A 363 40.59 -78.11 11.59
CA GLY A 363 40.28 -78.57 12.92
C GLY A 363 41.47 -79.27 13.57
N PRO A 364 41.52 -79.26 14.91
CA PRO A 364 42.59 -79.93 15.64
C PRO A 364 42.63 -81.41 15.24
N VAL A 365 43.82 -81.87 14.75
CA VAL A 365 44.16 -83.26 14.55
C VAL A 365 44.28 -83.89 15.94
N GLU A 366 43.43 -84.83 16.32
CA GLU A 366 43.52 -85.69 17.54
C GLU A 366 44.86 -86.41 17.64
#